data_67be99b6159768fa644094309887bf76
#
_entry.id   67be99b6159768fa644094309887bf76
#
_cell.length_a   1.000
_cell.length_b   1.000
_cell.length_c   1.000
_cell.angle_alpha   90.00
_cell.angle_beta   90.00
_cell.angle_gamma   90.00
#
_symmetry.space_group_name_H-M   'P 1'
#
loop_
_entity.id
_entity.type
_entity.pdbx_description
1 polymer ?
#
loop_
_entity_poly.entity_id
_entity_poly.type
_entity_poly.pdbx_seq_one_letter_code
_entity_poly.pdbx_strand_id
1 'polypeptide(L)'
;SSSSSSSSSGSGSSGGTVDPHAHFPKSSKIHGEYDAMLNQTNVSNNNNKFYKVQLVNTGREYVVWTRWGRVGETGQSAEKLRTTSVDEAVKMFTKTFQSKHGYKWDARNDGNPPKAGKYTMVELEDDAEVAAAAAETVSALSAGAGGGGAAVTTLPSTLDQETKQLVEFMFDDDMFATSMSNLNIDVKKLPLGALSQTQVAKGHACLNDLKKAIKQGNRAQVETHTNLFYSLIPHNFGRNRPPMIDDDDQLMAKVDMLNILADIEAAQELVRDAANSDGSSASAEQQEHPADLKYRSLNTDLELVGAGEAEYTMIDTYATNTMGRKLNLQNVWRVNRHGEDKRFKKHASIDNRRLLWHGTNSAVVAAIMKSGLRIMPHSGGRVGAGIYLASENAKSSNYVGCAMMGGKVVGVMFLVEAAMGREHSITTDDWSIQAPPAGYDSVVAQGRQEPDPRQDTTWTPSEKGAKDVTVQIGKPKPTSNKSSNFHNSEYLIYKESQHRIRFLITFEFENQSGWH
;
A
#
# COMPACT_ATOMS: atom_id res chain seq x y z
N SER A 1 31.72 25.18 38.82
CA SER A 1 31.12 23.97 38.33
C SER A 1 29.74 23.77 38.95
N SER A 2 28.76 24.24 38.30
CA SER A 2 27.34 24.08 38.64
C SER A 2 26.66 23.35 37.51
N SER A 3 26.25 22.12 37.78
CA SER A 3 25.47 21.26 36.90
C SER A 3 24.00 21.71 36.90
N SER A 4 23.54 22.23 35.80
CA SER A 4 22.13 22.48 35.57
C SER A 4 21.45 21.26 34.91
N SER A 5 20.61 20.59 35.69
CA SER A 5 19.70 19.59 35.20
C SER A 5 18.55 20.22 34.40
N SER A 6 18.57 20.05 33.10
CA SER A 6 17.43 20.41 32.25
C SER A 6 16.38 19.28 32.27
N SER A 7 15.26 19.57 32.92
CA SER A 7 14.03 18.76 32.81
C SER A 7 13.40 18.98 31.45
N SER A 8 13.50 18.01 30.56
CA SER A 8 12.71 17.97 29.33
C SER A 8 11.27 17.60 29.67
N SER A 9 10.37 18.58 29.51
CA SER A 9 8.93 18.36 29.50
C SER A 9 8.58 17.54 28.25
N GLY A 10 8.31 16.26 28.42
CA GLY A 10 7.78 15.38 27.38
C GLY A 10 6.38 15.83 27.00
N SER A 11 6.19 16.15 25.72
CA SER A 11 4.88 16.26 25.08
C SER A 11 4.15 14.92 25.24
N GLY A 12 2.94 14.94 25.82
CA GLY A 12 2.16 13.75 26.03
C GLY A 12 1.77 13.12 24.69
N SER A 13 2.35 11.95 24.40
CA SER A 13 1.86 11.04 23.39
C SER A 13 0.47 10.57 23.82
N SER A 14 -0.53 10.72 22.96
CA SER A 14 -1.88 10.19 23.18
C SER A 14 -1.77 8.67 23.21
N GLY A 15 -2.14 8.05 24.34
CA GLY A 15 -2.09 6.60 24.50
C GLY A 15 -3.07 5.90 23.57
N GLY A 16 -2.68 4.72 23.04
CA GLY A 16 -3.46 3.89 22.13
C GLY A 16 -4.90 3.60 22.60
N THR A 17 -5.72 3.04 21.71
CA THR A 17 -7.14 2.73 21.98
C THR A 17 -7.28 1.44 22.80
N VAL A 18 -8.17 1.45 23.81
CA VAL A 18 -8.51 0.25 24.58
C VAL A 18 -9.11 -0.79 23.64
N ASP A 19 -8.62 -2.04 23.73
CA ASP A 19 -9.08 -3.14 22.88
C ASP A 19 -10.62 -3.29 22.95
N PRO A 20 -11.32 -3.32 21.80
CA PRO A 20 -12.78 -3.38 21.75
C PRO A 20 -13.38 -4.64 22.40
N HIS A 21 -12.59 -5.69 22.61
CA HIS A 21 -12.99 -6.90 23.35
C HIS A 21 -12.76 -6.79 24.86
N ALA A 22 -12.23 -5.65 25.32
CA ALA A 22 -12.11 -5.36 26.74
C ALA A 22 -13.38 -4.63 27.21
N HIS A 23 -14.15 -5.26 28.09
CA HIS A 23 -15.42 -4.71 28.59
C HIS A 23 -15.20 -3.69 29.72
N PHE A 24 -14.52 -2.57 29.36
CA PHE A 24 -14.31 -1.44 30.27
C PHE A 24 -15.29 -0.29 29.97
N PRO A 25 -15.48 0.65 30.93
CA PRO A 25 -16.26 1.88 30.70
C PRO A 25 -15.69 2.63 29.46
N LYS A 26 -16.56 3.28 28.67
CA LYS A 26 -16.15 4.04 27.46
C LYS A 26 -15.15 5.18 27.76
N SER A 27 -15.10 5.67 29.00
CA SER A 27 -14.16 6.69 29.46
C SER A 27 -12.75 6.13 29.78
N SER A 28 -12.56 4.81 29.71
CA SER A 28 -11.29 4.17 30.01
C SER A 28 -10.26 4.49 28.91
N LYS A 29 -9.01 4.69 29.33
CA LYS A 29 -7.90 5.04 28.42
C LYS A 29 -6.69 4.17 28.72
N ILE A 30 -5.83 3.99 27.72
CA ILE A 30 -4.50 3.42 27.95
C ILE A 30 -3.71 4.36 28.85
N HIS A 31 -3.00 3.81 29.83
CA HIS A 31 -2.11 4.58 30.70
C HIS A 31 -0.73 4.76 30.02
N GLY A 32 -0.41 6.01 29.67
CA GLY A 32 0.87 6.32 28.99
C GLY A 32 1.03 5.50 27.71
N GLU A 33 2.24 4.95 27.51
CA GLU A 33 2.62 4.15 26.35
C GLU A 33 2.46 2.63 26.54
N TYR A 34 1.81 2.19 27.64
CA TYR A 34 1.76 0.77 28.01
C TYR A 34 0.67 -0.01 27.24
N ASP A 35 0.85 -0.09 25.93
CA ASP A 35 0.11 -0.94 24.98
C ASP A 35 1.08 -1.72 24.12
N ALA A 36 0.92 -3.03 23.98
CA ALA A 36 1.75 -3.84 23.12
C ALA A 36 0.96 -4.94 22.41
N MET A 37 1.10 -4.96 21.08
CA MET A 37 0.69 -6.07 20.23
C MET A 37 1.92 -6.93 19.91
N LEU A 38 1.84 -8.21 20.22
CA LEU A 38 2.91 -9.18 20.01
C LEU A 38 2.41 -10.29 19.09
N ASN A 39 3.25 -10.73 18.16
CA ASN A 39 2.91 -11.81 17.23
C ASN A 39 4.00 -12.88 17.19
N GLN A 40 3.62 -14.14 16.94
CA GLN A 40 4.55 -15.25 16.81
C GLN A 40 4.03 -16.26 15.79
N THR A 41 4.82 -16.52 14.76
CA THR A 41 4.55 -17.57 13.79
C THR A 41 5.65 -18.63 13.82
N ASN A 42 5.25 -19.90 13.71
CA ASN A 42 6.14 -21.03 13.49
C ASN A 42 5.45 -21.98 12.50
N VAL A 43 5.97 -22.02 11.28
CA VAL A 43 5.40 -22.78 10.16
C VAL A 43 5.40 -24.27 10.47
N SER A 44 6.52 -24.83 10.94
CA SER A 44 6.66 -26.27 11.20
C SER A 44 5.69 -26.77 12.27
N ASN A 45 5.38 -25.94 13.26
CA ASN A 45 4.47 -26.30 14.37
C ASN A 45 3.03 -25.83 14.14
N ASN A 46 2.69 -25.29 12.97
CA ASN A 46 1.39 -24.67 12.68
C ASN A 46 0.96 -23.63 13.74
N ASN A 47 1.93 -22.88 14.28
CA ASN A 47 1.66 -21.76 15.20
C ASN A 47 1.55 -20.47 14.40
N ASN A 48 0.47 -19.72 14.64
CA ASN A 48 0.27 -18.35 14.15
C ASN A 48 -0.61 -17.64 15.17
N LYS A 49 0.00 -16.96 16.14
CA LYS A 49 -0.68 -16.50 17.35
C LYS A 49 -0.26 -15.10 17.74
N PHE A 50 -1.21 -14.37 18.30
CA PHE A 50 -1.02 -13.04 18.85
C PHE A 50 -1.12 -13.02 20.37
N TYR A 51 -0.55 -11.98 20.97
CA TYR A 51 -0.69 -11.66 22.39
C TYR A 51 -0.74 -10.14 22.56
N LYS A 52 -1.84 -9.60 23.03
CA LYS A 52 -2.00 -8.18 23.36
C LYS A 52 -1.92 -8.00 24.86
N VAL A 53 -1.20 -6.98 25.32
CA VAL A 53 -1.15 -6.56 26.72
C VAL A 53 -1.32 -5.07 26.81
N GLN A 54 -2.24 -4.61 27.64
CA GLN A 54 -2.58 -3.20 27.83
C GLN A 54 -2.65 -2.87 29.34
N LEU A 55 -2.18 -1.67 29.69
CA LEU A 55 -2.42 -1.07 31.00
C LEU A 55 -3.52 -0.02 30.84
N VAL A 56 -4.70 -0.37 31.31
CA VAL A 56 -5.92 0.46 31.17
C VAL A 56 -6.19 1.25 32.45
N ASN A 57 -6.37 2.55 32.33
CA ASN A 57 -6.86 3.43 33.38
C ASN A 57 -8.38 3.59 33.21
N THR A 58 -9.16 3.10 34.18
CA THR A 58 -10.64 3.17 34.19
C THR A 58 -11.18 4.45 34.83
N GLY A 59 -10.29 5.35 35.26
CA GLY A 59 -10.61 6.56 36.02
C GLY A 59 -10.70 6.31 37.54
N ARG A 60 -10.78 5.06 37.97
CA ARG A 60 -10.80 4.65 39.40
C ARG A 60 -9.67 3.71 39.75
N GLU A 61 -9.33 2.85 38.84
CA GLU A 61 -8.32 1.76 39.00
C GLU A 61 -7.51 1.60 37.75
N TYR A 62 -6.36 0.97 37.90
CA TYR A 62 -5.50 0.52 36.81
C TYR A 62 -5.67 -0.99 36.62
N VAL A 63 -5.86 -1.42 35.37
CA VAL A 63 -6.05 -2.83 35.02
C VAL A 63 -5.02 -3.25 33.98
N VAL A 64 -4.24 -4.28 34.31
CA VAL A 64 -3.40 -4.94 33.30
C VAL A 64 -4.23 -6.02 32.63
N TRP A 65 -4.63 -5.74 31.42
CA TRP A 65 -5.49 -6.61 30.62
C TRP A 65 -4.68 -7.28 29.50
N THR A 66 -5.03 -8.52 29.18
CA THR A 66 -4.37 -9.31 28.15
C THR A 66 -5.36 -10.05 27.29
N ARG A 67 -5.07 -10.15 25.99
CA ARG A 67 -5.81 -10.97 25.02
C ARG A 67 -4.84 -11.77 24.17
N TRP A 68 -5.15 -13.03 23.89
CA TRP A 68 -4.30 -13.92 23.10
C TRP A 68 -5.14 -14.92 22.32
N GLY A 69 -4.61 -15.41 21.22
CA GLY A 69 -5.28 -16.37 20.36
C GLY A 69 -4.51 -16.63 19.08
N ARG A 70 -5.16 -17.32 18.15
CA ARG A 70 -4.68 -17.46 16.79
C ARG A 70 -4.95 -16.16 16.03
N VAL A 71 -4.01 -15.75 15.16
CA VAL A 71 -4.25 -14.60 14.27
C VAL A 71 -5.46 -14.91 13.39
N GLY A 72 -6.39 -13.98 13.30
CA GLY A 72 -7.66 -14.19 12.62
C GLY A 72 -8.81 -14.60 13.54
N GLU A 73 -8.59 -14.96 14.81
CA GLU A 73 -9.62 -15.30 15.80
C GLU A 73 -9.75 -14.22 16.89
N THR A 74 -10.92 -14.13 17.53
CA THR A 74 -11.15 -13.20 18.66
C THR A 74 -10.18 -13.46 19.81
N GLY A 75 -9.86 -14.73 20.06
CA GLY A 75 -8.99 -15.16 21.15
C GLY A 75 -9.68 -15.17 22.51
N GLN A 76 -8.85 -15.37 23.54
CA GLN A 76 -9.23 -15.35 24.95
C GLN A 76 -8.65 -14.11 25.62
N SER A 77 -9.25 -13.62 26.69
CA SER A 77 -8.77 -12.48 27.46
C SER A 77 -8.74 -12.76 28.95
N ALA A 78 -7.90 -12.02 29.68
CA ALA A 78 -7.87 -12.06 31.13
C ALA A 78 -7.31 -10.76 31.72
N GLU A 79 -7.82 -10.40 32.88
CA GLU A 79 -7.20 -9.40 33.74
C GLU A 79 -6.06 -10.08 34.53
N LYS A 80 -4.86 -9.51 34.46
CA LYS A 80 -3.68 -10.00 35.19
C LYS A 80 -3.55 -9.34 36.55
N LEU A 81 -4.00 -8.09 36.64
CA LEU A 81 -4.00 -7.29 37.84
C LEU A 81 -5.06 -6.20 37.74
N ARG A 82 -5.74 -5.93 38.86
CA ARG A 82 -6.57 -4.74 39.07
C ARG A 82 -6.12 -4.11 40.37
N THR A 83 -5.74 -2.84 40.37
CA THR A 83 -5.17 -2.12 41.52
C THR A 83 -5.40 -0.62 41.39
N THR A 84 -5.33 0.08 42.51
CA THR A 84 -5.29 1.55 42.54
C THR A 84 -3.87 2.12 42.44
N SER A 85 -2.85 1.27 42.53
CA SER A 85 -1.43 1.65 42.41
C SER A 85 -0.95 1.56 40.98
N VAL A 86 -0.58 2.70 40.41
CA VAL A 86 0.01 2.75 39.06
C VAL A 86 1.33 2.00 38.98
N ASP A 87 2.16 2.07 40.03
CA ASP A 87 3.47 1.41 40.06
C ASP A 87 3.35 -0.11 40.04
N GLU A 88 2.40 -0.67 40.78
CA GLU A 88 2.11 -2.11 40.74
C GLU A 88 1.62 -2.53 39.36
N ALA A 89 0.76 -1.72 38.74
CA ALA A 89 0.22 -1.98 37.41
C ALA A 89 1.32 -1.94 36.34
N VAL A 90 2.20 -0.93 36.35
CA VAL A 90 3.36 -0.82 35.46
C VAL A 90 4.31 -2.00 35.62
N LYS A 91 4.60 -2.38 36.89
CA LYS A 91 5.44 -3.55 37.18
C LYS A 91 4.84 -4.86 36.64
N MET A 92 3.52 -5.04 36.75
CA MET A 92 2.84 -6.22 36.20
C MET A 92 2.84 -6.22 34.69
N PHE A 93 2.58 -5.07 34.04
CA PHE A 93 2.63 -4.92 32.59
C PHE A 93 4.03 -5.26 32.05
N THR A 94 5.07 -4.60 32.56
CA THR A 94 6.46 -4.80 32.10
C THR A 94 6.93 -6.23 32.32
N LYS A 95 6.58 -6.88 33.44
CA LYS A 95 6.84 -8.29 33.69
C LYS A 95 6.12 -9.20 32.68
N THR A 96 4.86 -8.91 32.37
CA THR A 96 4.06 -9.67 31.41
C THR A 96 4.65 -9.54 30.01
N PHE A 97 4.96 -8.33 29.58
CA PHE A 97 5.62 -8.04 28.30
C PHE A 97 6.95 -8.80 28.20
N GLN A 98 7.85 -8.64 29.19
CA GLN A 98 9.17 -9.29 29.19
C GLN A 98 9.07 -10.82 29.12
N SER A 99 8.10 -11.42 29.80
CA SER A 99 7.90 -12.87 29.77
C SER A 99 7.55 -13.38 28.37
N LYS A 100 6.81 -12.59 27.58
CA LYS A 100 6.36 -12.92 26.23
C LYS A 100 7.37 -12.51 25.16
N HIS A 101 7.86 -11.27 25.19
CA HIS A 101 8.79 -10.72 24.22
C HIS A 101 10.25 -11.14 24.45
N GLY A 102 10.66 -11.29 25.71
CA GLY A 102 12.01 -11.69 26.09
C GLY A 102 12.95 -10.55 26.41
N TYR A 103 12.64 -9.32 26.07
CA TYR A 103 13.37 -8.10 26.44
C TYR A 103 12.56 -7.26 27.42
N LYS A 104 13.24 -6.35 28.17
CA LYS A 104 12.57 -5.37 29.02
C LYS A 104 11.79 -4.38 28.19
N TRP A 105 10.78 -3.75 28.78
CA TRP A 105 9.94 -2.74 28.11
C TRP A 105 10.77 -1.58 27.55
N ASP A 106 11.71 -1.06 28.32
CA ASP A 106 12.57 0.06 27.94
C ASP A 106 13.50 -0.26 26.76
N ALA A 107 13.81 -1.55 26.54
CA ALA A 107 14.66 -2.03 25.45
C ALA A 107 13.84 -2.55 24.24
N ARG A 108 12.54 -2.27 24.18
CA ARG A 108 11.66 -2.79 23.11
C ARG A 108 12.01 -2.27 21.70
N ASN A 109 12.55 -1.05 21.63
CA ASN A 109 12.88 -0.35 20.39
C ASN A 109 14.38 -0.37 20.04
N ASP A 110 15.22 -1.08 20.78
CA ASP A 110 16.68 -1.07 20.62
C ASP A 110 17.19 -1.85 19.39
N GLY A 111 16.31 -2.27 18.47
CA GLY A 111 16.70 -3.06 17.29
C GLY A 111 17.18 -4.47 17.61
N ASN A 112 16.91 -4.96 18.80
CA ASN A 112 17.33 -6.29 19.25
C ASN A 112 16.72 -7.40 18.39
N PRO A 113 17.48 -8.45 18.01
CA PRO A 113 16.96 -9.56 17.21
C PRO A 113 15.90 -10.34 18.01
N PRO A 114 14.86 -10.87 17.34
CA PRO A 114 13.85 -11.68 17.99
C PRO A 114 14.44 -12.90 18.71
N LYS A 115 13.99 -13.16 19.93
CA LYS A 115 14.44 -14.34 20.69
C LYS A 115 13.69 -15.59 20.28
N ALA A 116 14.39 -16.70 20.12
CA ALA A 116 13.80 -18.00 19.80
C ALA A 116 12.66 -18.37 20.78
N GLY A 117 11.52 -18.76 20.26
CA GLY A 117 10.35 -19.15 21.06
C GLY A 117 9.59 -18.01 21.74
N LYS A 118 10.01 -16.76 21.52
CA LYS A 118 9.33 -15.55 22.02
C LYS A 118 8.50 -14.88 20.93
N TYR A 119 7.63 -13.97 21.34
CA TYR A 119 6.85 -13.14 20.44
C TYR A 119 7.67 -11.95 19.95
N THR A 120 7.39 -11.50 18.74
CA THR A 120 7.91 -10.26 18.15
C THR A 120 6.90 -9.15 18.36
N MET A 121 7.34 -7.96 18.73
CA MET A 121 6.47 -6.78 18.83
C MET A 121 6.08 -6.32 17.43
N VAL A 122 4.80 -5.99 17.26
CA VAL A 122 4.25 -5.37 16.05
C VAL A 122 4.00 -3.91 16.39
N GLU A 123 4.67 -3.01 15.70
CA GLU A 123 4.48 -1.57 15.87
C GLU A 123 3.24 -1.16 15.07
N LEU A 124 2.24 -0.69 15.80
CA LEU A 124 1.01 -0.12 15.27
C LEU A 124 1.10 1.40 15.37
N GLU A 125 0.52 2.12 14.42
CA GLU A 125 0.28 3.55 14.58
C GLU A 125 -0.84 3.78 15.60
N ASP A 126 -0.84 4.94 16.26
CA ASP A 126 -1.81 5.22 17.32
C ASP A 126 -3.26 5.24 16.79
N ASP A 127 -4.01 4.19 17.11
CA ASP A 127 -5.43 4.02 16.74
C ASP A 127 -6.33 5.20 17.13
N ALA A 128 -5.92 6.04 18.08
CA ALA A 128 -6.72 7.16 18.57
C ALA A 128 -6.88 8.27 17.52
N GLU A 129 -5.84 8.57 16.74
CA GLU A 129 -5.92 9.54 15.65
C GLU A 129 -6.67 8.95 14.44
N VAL A 130 -6.47 7.67 14.15
CA VAL A 130 -7.15 6.97 13.05
C VAL A 130 -8.65 6.79 13.37
N ALA A 131 -8.99 6.40 14.59
CA ALA A 131 -10.40 6.23 15.01
C ALA A 131 -11.13 7.55 15.21
N ALA A 132 -10.44 8.61 15.68
CA ALA A 132 -11.03 9.94 15.82
C ALA A 132 -11.32 10.55 14.43
N ALA A 133 -10.38 10.46 13.49
CA ALA A 133 -10.58 10.93 12.13
C ALA A 133 -11.68 10.15 11.39
N ALA A 134 -11.73 8.82 11.55
CA ALA A 134 -12.81 7.99 11.00
C ALA A 134 -14.17 8.29 11.66
N ALA A 135 -14.21 8.46 13.00
CA ALA A 135 -15.44 8.77 13.72
C ALA A 135 -15.94 10.20 13.45
N GLU A 136 -15.05 11.18 13.29
CA GLU A 136 -15.41 12.53 12.85
C GLU A 136 -15.91 12.54 11.41
N THR A 137 -15.29 11.79 10.52
CA THR A 137 -15.73 11.65 9.12
C THR A 137 -17.10 10.98 9.02
N VAL A 138 -17.34 9.90 9.78
CA VAL A 138 -18.63 9.21 9.86
C VAL A 138 -19.66 10.09 10.57
N SER A 139 -19.28 10.84 11.59
CA SER A 139 -20.16 11.79 12.30
C SER A 139 -20.53 12.99 11.42
N ALA A 140 -19.61 13.53 10.64
CA ALA A 140 -19.88 14.59 9.68
C ALA A 140 -20.79 14.11 8.52
N LEU A 141 -20.59 12.86 8.06
CA LEU A 141 -21.41 12.23 7.02
C LEU A 141 -22.79 11.78 7.54
N SER A 142 -22.90 11.41 8.86
CA SER A 142 -24.17 10.98 9.46
C SER A 142 -24.96 12.13 10.11
N ALA A 143 -24.35 13.26 10.43
CA ALA A 143 -25.05 14.46 10.93
C ALA A 143 -25.97 15.09 9.87
N GLY A 144 -25.81 14.73 8.59
CA GLY A 144 -26.75 15.09 7.53
C GLY A 144 -28.09 14.34 7.53
N ALA A 145 -28.28 13.32 8.40
CA ALA A 145 -29.44 12.44 8.34
C ALA A 145 -30.41 12.48 9.55
N GLY A 146 -30.22 13.37 10.55
CA GLY A 146 -31.16 13.40 11.65
C GLY A 146 -30.89 14.43 12.74
N GLY A 147 -31.45 15.62 12.62
CA GLY A 147 -31.52 16.61 13.68
C GLY A 147 -31.93 17.98 13.14
N GLY A 148 -33.05 18.55 13.56
CA GLY A 148 -33.65 19.80 13.09
C GLY A 148 -32.81 21.06 13.31
N GLY A 149 -31.78 21.21 12.52
CA GLY A 149 -31.05 22.43 12.25
C GLY A 149 -31.27 22.82 10.80
N ALA A 150 -31.12 24.09 10.43
CA ALA A 150 -31.30 24.57 9.06
C ALA A 150 -30.60 23.62 8.08
N ALA A 151 -31.31 23.17 7.06
CA ALA A 151 -30.80 22.22 6.08
C ALA A 151 -29.58 22.84 5.38
N VAL A 152 -28.39 22.30 5.67
CA VAL A 152 -27.18 22.65 4.91
C VAL A 152 -27.37 22.10 3.50
N THR A 153 -27.46 22.97 2.50
CA THR A 153 -27.67 22.59 1.11
C THR A 153 -26.32 22.23 0.50
N THR A 154 -26.07 20.93 0.27
CA THR A 154 -24.89 20.48 -0.47
C THR A 154 -25.04 20.88 -1.94
N LEU A 155 -24.04 21.59 -2.47
CA LEU A 155 -24.00 21.98 -3.89
C LEU A 155 -23.88 20.72 -4.77
N PRO A 156 -24.45 20.75 -6.01
CA PRO A 156 -24.18 19.69 -6.99
C PRO A 156 -22.67 19.59 -7.29
N SER A 157 -22.19 18.35 -7.52
CA SER A 157 -20.79 18.16 -7.96
C SER A 157 -20.55 18.83 -9.31
N THR A 158 -19.35 19.40 -9.46
CA THR A 158 -18.87 20.00 -10.71
C THR A 158 -18.22 18.99 -11.66
N LEU A 159 -17.99 17.76 -11.18
CA LEU A 159 -17.38 16.67 -11.94
C LEU A 159 -18.41 16.04 -12.89
N ASP A 160 -17.92 15.57 -14.04
CA ASP A 160 -18.70 14.64 -14.87
C ASP A 160 -18.99 13.34 -14.10
N GLN A 161 -20.00 12.59 -14.56
CA GLN A 161 -20.49 11.42 -13.85
C GLN A 161 -19.43 10.31 -13.70
N GLU A 162 -18.63 10.09 -14.75
CA GLU A 162 -17.59 9.08 -14.80
C GLU A 162 -16.43 9.44 -13.87
N THR A 163 -15.98 10.69 -13.89
CA THR A 163 -14.94 11.20 -12.99
C THR A 163 -15.40 11.19 -11.55
N LYS A 164 -16.67 11.57 -11.28
CA LYS A 164 -17.24 11.48 -9.93
C LYS A 164 -17.24 10.05 -9.40
N GLN A 165 -17.69 9.07 -10.20
CA GLN A 165 -17.67 7.65 -9.82
C GLN A 165 -16.25 7.14 -9.56
N LEU A 166 -15.28 7.54 -10.38
CA LEU A 166 -13.88 7.19 -10.19
C LEU A 166 -13.34 7.75 -8.88
N VAL A 167 -13.64 9.00 -8.55
CA VAL A 167 -13.21 9.63 -7.29
C VAL A 167 -13.85 8.94 -6.10
N GLU A 168 -15.16 8.70 -6.13
CA GLU A 168 -15.86 7.97 -5.07
C GLU A 168 -15.24 6.58 -4.86
N PHE A 169 -14.93 5.86 -5.94
CA PHE A 169 -14.26 4.57 -5.90
C PHE A 169 -12.86 4.63 -5.28
N MET A 170 -12.03 5.62 -5.63
CA MET A 170 -10.69 5.77 -5.08
C MET A 170 -10.64 6.03 -3.57
N PHE A 171 -11.75 6.51 -2.99
CA PHE A 171 -11.87 6.84 -1.56
C PHE A 171 -12.93 5.97 -0.86
N ASP A 172 -13.19 4.77 -1.36
CA ASP A 172 -14.18 3.84 -0.80
C ASP A 172 -13.55 2.93 0.26
N ASP A 173 -14.08 2.98 1.50
CA ASP A 173 -13.56 2.21 2.63
C ASP A 173 -13.75 0.69 2.46
N ASP A 174 -14.86 0.25 1.85
CA ASP A 174 -15.12 -1.17 1.60
C ASP A 174 -14.17 -1.73 0.54
N MET A 175 -13.79 -0.90 -0.44
CA MET A 175 -12.76 -1.23 -1.42
C MET A 175 -11.41 -1.45 -0.74
N PHE A 176 -11.01 -0.57 0.20
CA PHE A 176 -9.79 -0.75 0.99
C PHE A 176 -9.85 -2.06 1.79
N ALA A 177 -10.92 -2.30 2.52
CA ALA A 177 -11.09 -3.50 3.33
C ALA A 177 -11.03 -4.78 2.49
N THR A 178 -11.65 -4.78 1.31
CA THR A 178 -11.63 -5.91 0.36
C THR A 178 -10.23 -6.16 -0.19
N SER A 179 -9.52 -5.11 -0.60
CA SER A 179 -8.15 -5.20 -1.09
C SER A 179 -7.22 -5.84 -0.07
N MET A 180 -7.41 -5.50 1.20
CA MET A 180 -6.65 -6.06 2.31
C MET A 180 -6.96 -7.53 2.58
N SER A 181 -8.24 -7.88 2.56
CA SER A 181 -8.66 -9.28 2.70
C SER A 181 -8.04 -10.17 1.64
N ASN A 182 -7.96 -9.69 0.40
CA ASN A 182 -7.33 -10.39 -0.73
C ASN A 182 -5.81 -10.62 -0.53
N LEU A 183 -5.16 -9.80 0.27
CA LEU A 183 -3.76 -9.98 0.66
C LEU A 183 -3.58 -10.95 1.85
N ASN A 184 -4.65 -11.59 2.32
CA ASN A 184 -4.70 -12.43 3.53
C ASN A 184 -4.26 -11.70 4.81
N ILE A 185 -4.43 -10.40 4.85
CA ILE A 185 -4.13 -9.57 6.01
C ILE A 185 -5.42 -9.36 6.81
N ASP A 186 -5.37 -9.57 8.12
CA ASP A 186 -6.54 -9.46 8.99
C ASP A 186 -6.85 -8.01 9.35
N VAL A 187 -7.62 -7.34 8.51
CA VAL A 187 -8.04 -5.93 8.68
C VAL A 187 -8.83 -5.70 9.96
N LYS A 188 -9.61 -6.69 10.40
CA LYS A 188 -10.52 -6.54 11.57
C LYS A 188 -9.80 -6.62 12.89
N LYS A 189 -8.62 -7.25 12.92
CA LYS A 189 -7.86 -7.53 14.14
C LYS A 189 -6.51 -6.84 14.22
N LEU A 190 -5.99 -6.48 13.07
CA LEU A 190 -4.89 -5.55 12.88
C LEU A 190 -5.39 -4.51 11.89
N PRO A 191 -5.96 -3.40 12.34
CA PRO A 191 -6.34 -2.32 11.45
C PRO A 191 -5.10 -1.93 10.65
N LEU A 192 -5.22 -1.92 9.34
CA LEU A 192 -4.06 -1.79 8.44
C LEU A 192 -3.62 -0.35 8.22
N GLY A 193 -4.37 0.59 8.71
CA GLY A 193 -3.82 1.89 9.03
C GLY A 193 -2.84 1.86 10.20
N ALA A 194 -2.63 0.68 10.78
CA ALA A 194 -1.90 0.51 12.02
C ALA A 194 -0.53 -0.17 11.89
N LEU A 195 -0.10 -0.65 10.72
CA LEU A 195 1.29 -1.07 10.54
C LEU A 195 2.14 0.16 10.20
N SER A 196 3.03 0.56 11.09
CA SER A 196 3.91 1.70 10.85
C SER A 196 4.85 1.47 9.67
N GLN A 197 5.30 2.54 9.00
CA GLN A 197 6.32 2.48 7.94
C GLN A 197 7.57 1.72 8.42
N THR A 198 7.93 1.90 9.68
CA THR A 198 9.03 1.16 10.33
C THR A 198 8.76 -0.35 10.33
N GLN A 199 7.52 -0.77 10.58
CA GLN A 199 7.15 -2.19 10.58
C GLN A 199 7.20 -2.79 9.18
N VAL A 200 6.71 -2.06 8.17
CA VAL A 200 6.80 -2.45 6.75
C VAL A 200 8.27 -2.55 6.32
N ALA A 201 9.12 -1.60 6.71
CA ALA A 201 10.56 -1.64 6.44
C ALA A 201 11.25 -2.87 7.07
N LYS A 202 10.89 -3.24 8.31
CA LYS A 202 11.36 -4.48 8.94
C LYS A 202 10.94 -5.72 8.15
N GLY A 203 9.71 -5.73 7.60
CA GLY A 203 9.22 -6.78 6.71
C GLY A 203 10.08 -6.92 5.45
N HIS A 204 10.37 -5.81 4.77
CA HIS A 204 11.25 -5.80 3.58
C HIS A 204 12.67 -6.29 3.89
N ALA A 205 13.26 -5.82 5.00
CA ALA A 205 14.59 -6.29 5.43
C ALA A 205 14.61 -7.81 5.64
N CYS A 206 13.58 -8.35 6.28
CA CYS A 206 13.42 -9.78 6.49
C CYS A 206 13.29 -10.56 5.16
N LEU A 207 12.53 -10.05 4.19
CA LEU A 207 12.42 -10.67 2.86
C LEU A 207 13.74 -10.65 2.09
N ASN A 208 14.57 -9.61 2.25
CA ASN A 208 15.90 -9.55 1.67
C ASN A 208 16.83 -10.65 2.23
N ASP A 209 16.75 -10.94 3.53
CA ASP A 209 17.53 -12.01 4.14
C ASP A 209 16.98 -13.39 3.77
N LEU A 210 15.66 -13.54 3.71
CA LEU A 210 14.99 -14.74 3.21
C LEU A 210 15.46 -15.10 1.78
N LYS A 211 15.54 -14.11 0.91
CA LYS A 211 16.04 -14.26 -0.45
C LYS A 211 17.47 -14.79 -0.51
N LYS A 212 18.37 -14.25 0.34
CA LYS A 212 19.74 -14.76 0.43
C LYS A 212 19.74 -16.24 0.84
N ALA A 213 18.88 -16.60 1.81
CA ALA A 213 18.73 -17.97 2.26
C ALA A 213 18.20 -18.93 1.18
N ILE A 214 17.22 -18.49 0.37
CA ILE A 214 16.67 -19.25 -0.78
C ILE A 214 17.79 -19.49 -1.80
N LYS A 215 18.52 -18.44 -2.22
CA LYS A 215 19.63 -18.55 -3.18
C LYS A 215 20.76 -19.47 -2.71
N GLN A 216 21.01 -19.53 -1.42
CA GLN A 216 22.01 -20.41 -0.82
C GLN A 216 21.53 -21.85 -0.61
N GLY A 217 20.24 -22.13 -0.87
CA GLY A 217 19.63 -23.42 -0.58
C GLY A 217 19.61 -23.78 0.92
N ASN A 218 19.73 -22.78 1.79
CA ASN A 218 19.79 -22.98 3.25
C ASN A 218 18.39 -23.07 3.85
N ARG A 219 17.81 -24.27 3.80
CA ARG A 219 16.44 -24.56 4.26
C ARG A 219 16.16 -24.11 5.70
N ALA A 220 17.14 -24.23 6.61
CA ALA A 220 16.97 -23.84 8.00
C ALA A 220 16.83 -22.30 8.14
N GLN A 221 17.61 -21.55 7.38
CA GLN A 221 17.47 -20.08 7.33
C GLN A 221 16.19 -19.65 6.61
N VAL A 222 15.79 -20.35 5.54
CA VAL A 222 14.50 -20.11 4.86
C VAL A 222 13.34 -20.25 5.84
N GLU A 223 13.30 -21.32 6.64
CA GLU A 223 12.28 -21.48 7.67
C GLU A 223 12.34 -20.38 8.74
N THR A 224 13.55 -20.05 9.19
CA THR A 224 13.75 -19.00 10.21
C THR A 224 13.24 -17.65 9.74
N HIS A 225 13.58 -17.23 8.52
CA HIS A 225 13.17 -15.95 7.97
C HIS A 225 11.68 -15.95 7.56
N THR A 226 11.13 -17.07 7.10
CA THR A 226 9.68 -17.20 6.86
C THR A 226 8.90 -17.01 8.16
N ASN A 227 9.32 -17.66 9.24
CA ASN A 227 8.71 -17.51 10.56
C ASN A 227 8.80 -16.07 11.08
N LEU A 228 9.96 -15.43 10.90
CA LEU A 228 10.19 -14.05 11.28
C LEU A 228 9.30 -13.10 10.46
N PHE A 229 9.23 -13.28 9.14
CA PHE A 229 8.40 -12.46 8.27
C PHE A 229 6.92 -12.47 8.69
N TYR A 230 6.34 -13.65 8.90
CA TYR A 230 4.96 -13.77 9.36
C TYR A 230 4.75 -13.30 10.81
N SER A 231 5.82 -13.25 11.62
CA SER A 231 5.76 -12.66 12.96
C SER A 231 5.80 -11.13 12.92
N LEU A 232 6.53 -10.54 11.96
CA LEU A 232 6.58 -9.09 11.73
C LEU A 232 5.31 -8.58 11.04
N ILE A 233 4.86 -9.29 10.04
CA ILE A 233 3.68 -8.95 9.20
C ILE A 233 2.62 -10.04 9.41
N PRO A 234 1.70 -9.85 10.36
CA PRO A 234 0.71 -10.85 10.70
C PRO A 234 -0.22 -11.18 9.55
N HIS A 235 -0.42 -12.45 9.27
CA HIS A 235 -1.31 -12.95 8.24
C HIS A 235 -2.41 -13.84 8.84
N ASN A 236 -3.61 -13.74 8.30
CA ASN A 236 -4.70 -14.64 8.66
C ASN A 236 -4.67 -15.90 7.79
N PHE A 237 -4.15 -16.98 8.32
CA PHE A 237 -4.17 -18.29 7.65
C PHE A 237 -5.34 -19.19 8.10
N GLY A 238 -6.28 -18.64 8.87
CA GLY A 238 -7.30 -19.46 9.52
C GLY A 238 -6.65 -20.57 10.34
N ARG A 239 -7.12 -21.82 10.17
CA ARG A 239 -6.54 -23.01 10.83
C ARG A 239 -5.48 -23.71 9.99
N ASN A 240 -5.25 -23.25 8.76
CA ASN A 240 -4.24 -23.83 7.89
C ASN A 240 -2.83 -23.55 8.41
N ARG A 241 -1.89 -24.41 8.02
CA ARG A 241 -0.47 -24.17 8.27
C ARG A 241 -0.02 -22.96 7.45
N PRO A 242 0.68 -21.98 8.03
CA PRO A 242 1.30 -20.93 7.25
C PRO A 242 2.21 -21.53 6.17
N PRO A 243 2.13 -21.09 4.90
CA PRO A 243 2.97 -21.63 3.83
C PRO A 243 4.43 -21.24 4.05
N MET A 244 5.36 -22.10 3.64
CA MET A 244 6.76 -21.75 3.53
C MET A 244 6.93 -20.78 2.36
N ILE A 245 7.82 -19.79 2.49
CA ILE A 245 8.24 -18.93 1.39
C ILE A 245 9.61 -19.46 0.95
N ASP A 246 9.63 -20.36 -0.01
CA ASP A 246 10.85 -21.08 -0.39
C ASP A 246 11.18 -21.02 -1.89
N ASP A 247 10.40 -20.28 -2.66
CA ASP A 247 10.68 -19.96 -4.06
C ASP A 247 10.61 -18.45 -4.34
N ASP A 248 11.14 -18.04 -5.50
CA ASP A 248 11.21 -16.63 -5.90
C ASP A 248 9.82 -16.03 -6.18
N ASP A 249 8.85 -16.81 -6.68
CA ASP A 249 7.51 -16.30 -7.00
C ASP A 249 6.74 -15.97 -5.71
N GLN A 250 6.80 -16.85 -4.71
CA GLN A 250 6.20 -16.61 -3.39
C GLN A 250 6.87 -15.43 -2.68
N LEU A 251 8.19 -15.33 -2.77
CA LEU A 251 8.94 -14.20 -2.23
C LEU A 251 8.48 -12.88 -2.86
N MET A 252 8.35 -12.86 -4.20
CA MET A 252 7.89 -11.67 -4.92
C MET A 252 6.48 -11.26 -4.54
N ALA A 253 5.57 -12.22 -4.43
CA ALA A 253 4.21 -11.93 -3.99
C ALA A 253 4.18 -11.23 -2.60
N LYS A 254 5.13 -11.57 -1.71
CA LYS A 254 5.24 -10.89 -0.39
C LYS A 254 5.90 -9.52 -0.48
N VAL A 255 6.85 -9.33 -1.38
CA VAL A 255 7.43 -7.99 -1.67
C VAL A 255 6.35 -7.08 -2.24
N ASP A 256 5.59 -7.54 -3.24
CA ASP A 256 4.50 -6.77 -3.85
C ASP A 256 3.42 -6.41 -2.83
N MET A 257 3.08 -7.34 -1.94
CA MET A 257 2.15 -7.10 -0.84
C MET A 257 2.64 -5.97 0.09
N LEU A 258 3.93 -5.98 0.47
CA LEU A 258 4.49 -4.91 1.32
C LEU A 258 4.52 -3.56 0.60
N ASN A 259 4.76 -3.54 -0.70
CA ASN A 259 4.70 -2.32 -1.50
C ASN A 259 3.29 -1.73 -1.50
N ILE A 260 2.28 -2.57 -1.71
CA ILE A 260 0.87 -2.18 -1.62
C ILE A 260 0.54 -1.63 -0.23
N LEU A 261 1.02 -2.26 0.86
CA LEU A 261 0.80 -1.78 2.23
C LEU A 261 1.39 -0.39 2.46
N ALA A 262 2.61 -0.14 1.98
CA ALA A 262 3.24 1.17 2.08
C ALA A 262 2.48 2.25 1.27
N ASP A 263 1.92 1.89 0.12
CA ASP A 263 1.13 2.80 -0.70
C ASP A 263 -0.25 3.09 -0.09
N ILE A 264 -0.85 2.10 0.57
CA ILE A 264 -2.13 2.26 1.27
C ILE A 264 -2.02 3.23 2.44
N GLU A 265 -0.96 3.14 3.21
CA GLU A 265 -0.69 4.09 4.30
C GLU A 265 -0.67 5.53 3.75
N ALA A 266 0.02 5.76 2.64
CA ALA A 266 0.04 7.05 1.98
C ALA A 266 -1.34 7.49 1.46
N ALA A 267 -2.20 6.55 1.02
CA ALA A 267 -3.56 6.85 0.60
C ALA A 267 -4.45 7.23 1.79
N GLN A 268 -4.30 6.56 2.93
CA GLN A 268 -5.04 6.88 4.16
C GLN A 268 -4.62 8.23 4.76
N GLU A 269 -3.33 8.59 4.68
CA GLU A 269 -2.87 9.94 5.05
C GLU A 269 -3.57 11.01 4.21
N LEU A 270 -3.79 10.74 2.91
CA LEU A 270 -4.54 11.61 2.03
C LEU A 270 -6.01 11.81 2.42
N VAL A 271 -6.68 10.72 2.81
CA VAL A 271 -8.07 10.76 3.28
C VAL A 271 -8.15 11.59 4.56
N ARG A 272 -7.19 11.42 5.48
CA ARG A 272 -7.09 12.22 6.72
C ARG A 272 -6.85 13.70 6.44
N ASP A 273 -5.93 14.04 5.53
CA ASP A 273 -5.65 15.42 5.13
C ASP A 273 -6.87 16.10 4.50
N ALA A 274 -7.60 15.37 3.66
CA ALA A 274 -8.83 15.86 3.03
C ALA A 274 -9.93 16.13 4.08
N ALA A 275 -10.08 15.27 5.08
CA ALA A 275 -11.03 15.45 6.18
C ALA A 275 -10.66 16.63 7.11
N ASN A 276 -9.36 16.85 7.37
CA ASN A 276 -8.88 17.92 8.22
C ASN A 276 -8.89 19.31 7.55
N SER A 277 -8.90 19.40 6.23
CA SER A 277 -8.94 20.67 5.50
C SER A 277 -10.35 21.31 5.47
N ASP A 278 -11.39 20.59 5.86
CA ASP A 278 -12.78 21.08 5.91
C ASP A 278 -13.07 22.02 7.11
N GLY A 279 -12.12 22.17 8.06
CA GLY A 279 -12.33 22.92 9.31
C GLY A 279 -12.14 24.44 9.24
N SER A 280 -11.76 25.03 8.11
CA SER A 280 -11.47 26.47 8.03
C SER A 280 -12.15 27.16 6.85
N SER A 281 -13.28 27.82 7.16
CA SER A 281 -13.97 28.83 6.35
C SER A 281 -15.03 28.37 5.35
N ALA A 282 -16.23 28.06 5.85
CA ALA A 282 -17.44 28.27 5.05
C ALA A 282 -18.51 28.91 5.93
N SER A 283 -19.09 30.00 5.46
CA SER A 283 -20.35 30.55 5.98
C SER A 283 -21.43 29.48 5.90
N ALA A 284 -22.21 29.31 6.95
CA ALA A 284 -23.09 28.18 7.27
C ALA A 284 -24.25 27.87 6.28
N GLU A 285 -24.21 28.26 5.02
CA GLU A 285 -25.37 28.15 4.11
C GLU A 285 -25.18 27.22 2.90
N GLN A 286 -23.95 26.95 2.45
CA GLN A 286 -23.73 26.07 1.27
C GLN A 286 -22.44 25.26 1.46
N GLN A 287 -22.53 23.94 1.42
CA GLN A 287 -21.41 23.02 1.53
C GLN A 287 -21.04 22.46 0.14
N GLU A 288 -19.76 22.45 -0.21
CA GLU A 288 -19.25 21.87 -1.43
C GLU A 288 -19.51 20.33 -1.46
N HIS A 289 -19.66 19.77 -2.66
CA HIS A 289 -19.91 18.33 -2.79
C HIS A 289 -18.69 17.51 -2.31
N PRO A 290 -18.86 16.46 -1.47
CA PRO A 290 -17.74 15.66 -0.96
C PRO A 290 -16.82 15.07 -2.04
N ALA A 291 -17.36 14.69 -3.20
CA ALA A 291 -16.54 14.21 -4.31
C ALA A 291 -15.60 15.29 -4.87
N ASP A 292 -16.04 16.56 -4.91
CA ASP A 292 -15.22 17.67 -5.41
C ASP A 292 -14.05 17.97 -4.44
N LEU A 293 -14.29 17.86 -3.13
CA LEU A 293 -13.25 17.97 -2.10
C LEU A 293 -12.21 16.85 -2.24
N LYS A 294 -12.67 15.59 -2.37
CA LYS A 294 -11.82 14.42 -2.61
C LYS A 294 -11.00 14.58 -3.91
N TYR A 295 -11.64 15.01 -4.99
CA TYR A 295 -10.97 15.28 -6.26
C TYR A 295 -9.85 16.31 -6.13
N ARG A 296 -10.12 17.42 -5.45
CA ARG A 296 -9.12 18.48 -5.21
C ARG A 296 -7.92 17.97 -4.40
N SER A 297 -8.14 17.06 -3.45
CA SER A 297 -7.07 16.47 -2.64
C SER A 297 -6.07 15.63 -3.45
N LEU A 298 -6.45 15.14 -4.63
CA LEU A 298 -5.58 14.40 -5.54
C LEU A 298 -4.47 15.28 -6.14
N ASN A 299 -4.63 16.61 -6.14
CA ASN A 299 -3.68 17.56 -6.76
C ASN A 299 -3.36 17.20 -8.23
N THR A 300 -4.40 16.76 -8.95
CA THR A 300 -4.31 16.19 -10.30
C THR A 300 -5.57 16.54 -11.08
N ASP A 301 -5.41 17.00 -12.32
CA ASP A 301 -6.53 17.17 -13.23
C ASP A 301 -6.78 15.88 -14.02
N LEU A 302 -8.03 15.47 -14.12
CA LEU A 302 -8.50 14.34 -14.90
C LEU A 302 -9.43 14.85 -15.99
N GLU A 303 -9.14 14.51 -17.22
CA GLU A 303 -9.97 14.84 -18.40
C GLU A 303 -10.44 13.54 -19.07
N LEU A 304 -11.75 13.31 -19.08
CA LEU A 304 -12.32 12.12 -19.71
C LEU A 304 -12.07 12.12 -21.21
N VAL A 305 -11.52 11.04 -21.74
CA VAL A 305 -11.25 10.85 -23.17
C VAL A 305 -12.46 10.20 -23.83
N GLY A 306 -13.06 10.87 -24.80
CA GLY A 306 -14.22 10.36 -25.53
C GLY A 306 -13.88 9.16 -26.42
N ALA A 307 -14.78 8.20 -26.53
CA ALA A 307 -14.58 6.99 -27.35
C ALA A 307 -14.31 7.27 -28.86
N GLY A 308 -14.64 8.47 -29.35
CA GLY A 308 -14.33 8.90 -30.72
C GLY A 308 -12.96 9.56 -30.90
N GLU A 309 -12.20 9.75 -29.83
CA GLU A 309 -10.90 10.40 -29.91
C GLU A 309 -9.79 9.42 -30.31
N ALA A 310 -8.78 9.94 -31.00
CA ALA A 310 -7.66 9.14 -31.51
C ALA A 310 -6.89 8.44 -30.36
N GLU A 311 -6.75 9.10 -29.23
CA GLU A 311 -6.09 8.53 -28.05
C GLU A 311 -6.86 7.35 -27.46
N TYR A 312 -8.20 7.45 -27.39
CA TYR A 312 -9.03 6.31 -26.95
C TYR A 312 -8.81 5.09 -27.87
N THR A 313 -8.90 5.29 -29.18
CA THR A 313 -8.70 4.22 -30.17
C THR A 313 -7.31 3.60 -30.07
N MET A 314 -6.28 4.42 -29.90
CA MET A 314 -4.91 3.96 -29.71
C MET A 314 -4.77 3.11 -28.44
N ILE A 315 -5.32 3.57 -27.32
CA ILE A 315 -5.26 2.88 -26.03
C ILE A 315 -6.06 1.58 -26.08
N ASP A 316 -7.24 1.58 -26.66
CA ASP A 316 -8.07 0.38 -26.84
C ASP A 316 -7.35 -0.67 -27.70
N THR A 317 -6.72 -0.24 -28.80
CA THR A 317 -5.91 -1.12 -29.66
C THR A 317 -4.71 -1.68 -28.89
N TYR A 318 -4.01 -0.84 -28.14
CA TYR A 318 -2.87 -1.25 -27.33
C TYR A 318 -3.27 -2.28 -26.27
N ALA A 319 -4.35 -2.00 -25.53
CA ALA A 319 -4.89 -2.93 -24.54
C ALA A 319 -5.30 -4.25 -25.20
N THR A 320 -6.16 -4.20 -26.23
CA THR A 320 -6.72 -5.38 -26.91
C THR A 320 -5.65 -6.29 -27.50
N ASN A 321 -4.62 -5.73 -28.13
CA ASN A 321 -3.57 -6.51 -28.76
C ASN A 321 -2.61 -7.15 -27.77
N THR A 322 -2.42 -6.54 -26.58
CA THR A 322 -1.39 -6.98 -25.60
C THR A 322 -1.98 -7.58 -24.31
N MET A 323 -3.31 -7.74 -24.21
CA MET A 323 -3.96 -8.36 -23.05
C MET A 323 -3.73 -9.88 -23.04
N GLY A 324 -3.53 -10.43 -21.84
CA GLY A 324 -3.42 -11.89 -21.63
C GLY A 324 -4.76 -12.56 -21.28
N ARG A 325 -5.72 -11.79 -20.79
CA ARG A 325 -7.09 -12.18 -20.48
C ARG A 325 -8.04 -11.12 -21.02
N LYS A 326 -9.28 -11.50 -21.29
CA LYS A 326 -10.26 -10.56 -21.80
C LYS A 326 -10.58 -9.51 -20.74
N LEU A 327 -10.30 -8.27 -21.07
CA LEU A 327 -10.60 -7.07 -20.28
C LEU A 327 -11.47 -6.16 -21.16
N ASN A 328 -12.51 -5.59 -20.57
CA ASN A 328 -13.33 -4.60 -21.26
C ASN A 328 -12.92 -3.20 -20.80
N LEU A 329 -12.32 -2.42 -21.67
CA LEU A 329 -12.00 -1.02 -21.40
C LEU A 329 -13.31 -0.26 -21.13
N GLN A 330 -13.37 0.42 -19.98
CA GLN A 330 -14.55 1.20 -19.58
C GLN A 330 -14.33 2.68 -19.88
N ASN A 331 -13.38 3.31 -19.21
CA ASN A 331 -13.10 4.73 -19.36
C ASN A 331 -11.60 4.99 -19.42
N VAL A 332 -11.22 6.10 -20.05
CA VAL A 332 -9.86 6.61 -20.14
C VAL A 332 -9.87 8.07 -19.72
N TRP A 333 -8.94 8.47 -18.86
CA TRP A 333 -8.70 9.87 -18.51
C TRP A 333 -7.29 10.28 -18.88
N ARG A 334 -7.14 11.46 -19.50
CA ARG A 334 -5.84 12.16 -19.51
C ARG A 334 -5.54 12.63 -18.10
N VAL A 335 -4.30 12.44 -17.70
CA VAL A 335 -3.81 12.74 -16.35
C VAL A 335 -2.83 13.89 -16.41
N ASN A 336 -3.08 14.96 -15.66
CA ASN A 336 -2.16 16.06 -15.47
C ASN A 336 -1.93 16.28 -13.98
N ARG A 337 -0.88 15.66 -13.44
CA ARG A 337 -0.48 15.82 -12.05
C ARG A 337 0.28 17.14 -11.86
N HIS A 338 -0.13 17.95 -10.89
CA HIS A 338 0.46 19.26 -10.68
C HIS A 338 1.94 19.16 -10.29
N GLY A 339 2.79 19.87 -11.05
CA GLY A 339 4.24 19.90 -10.84
C GLY A 339 5.02 18.72 -11.41
N GLU A 340 4.36 17.68 -11.92
CA GLU A 340 5.04 16.54 -12.56
C GLU A 340 5.74 16.93 -13.85
N ASP A 341 5.18 17.85 -14.62
CA ASP A 341 5.78 18.45 -15.81
C ASP A 341 7.17 19.05 -15.54
N LYS A 342 7.29 19.85 -14.46
CA LYS A 342 8.57 20.44 -14.03
C LYS A 342 9.58 19.39 -13.61
N ARG A 343 9.12 18.36 -12.91
CA ARG A 343 9.95 17.23 -12.48
C ARG A 343 10.48 16.44 -13.66
N PHE A 344 9.61 16.11 -14.63
CA PHE A 344 9.92 15.34 -15.82
C PHE A 344 10.78 16.13 -16.84
N LYS A 345 10.64 17.46 -16.89
CA LYS A 345 11.42 18.35 -17.75
C LYS A 345 12.94 18.24 -17.54
N LYS A 346 13.38 17.79 -16.36
CA LYS A 346 14.81 17.50 -16.11
C LYS A 346 15.38 16.42 -17.05
N HIS A 347 14.51 15.61 -17.62
CA HIS A 347 14.84 14.53 -18.56
C HIS A 347 14.48 14.89 -20.01
N ALA A 348 14.32 16.18 -20.33
CA ALA A 348 13.95 16.64 -21.69
C ALA A 348 14.98 16.25 -22.75
N SER A 349 16.26 16.10 -22.38
CA SER A 349 17.33 15.66 -23.31
C SER A 349 17.31 14.15 -23.59
N ILE A 350 16.66 13.34 -22.75
CA ILE A 350 16.59 11.90 -22.93
C ILE A 350 15.58 11.57 -24.03
N ASP A 351 16.03 10.84 -25.04
CA ASP A 351 15.19 10.33 -26.14
C ASP A 351 14.64 8.93 -25.81
N ASN A 352 14.17 8.18 -26.83
CA ASN A 352 13.56 6.86 -26.65
C ASN A 352 12.47 6.89 -25.58
N ARG A 353 11.45 7.70 -25.82
CA ARG A 353 10.25 7.78 -24.97
C ARG A 353 9.32 6.64 -25.30
N ARG A 354 8.79 5.99 -24.27
CA ARG A 354 7.81 4.90 -24.43
C ARG A 354 6.59 5.15 -23.57
N LEU A 355 5.43 4.78 -24.09
CA LEU A 355 4.18 4.73 -23.32
C LEU A 355 3.98 3.29 -22.85
N LEU A 356 4.08 3.07 -21.55
CA LEU A 356 4.16 1.74 -20.95
C LEU A 356 3.06 1.53 -19.89
N TRP A 357 2.62 0.28 -19.74
CA TRP A 357 1.61 -0.11 -18.78
C TRP A 357 2.19 -0.20 -17.36
N HIS A 358 1.39 0.25 -16.40
CA HIS A 358 1.60 0.01 -14.98
C HIS A 358 0.29 -0.45 -14.33
N GLY A 359 0.29 -1.66 -13.79
CA GLY A 359 -0.85 -2.22 -13.05
C GLY A 359 -0.65 -2.03 -11.55
N THR A 360 -1.73 -1.74 -10.84
CA THR A 360 -1.68 -1.48 -9.41
C THR A 360 -2.94 -1.98 -8.68
N ASN A 361 -2.88 -2.05 -7.36
CA ASN A 361 -4.06 -2.33 -6.56
C ASN A 361 -4.96 -1.07 -6.50
N SER A 362 -6.29 -1.25 -6.58
CA SER A 362 -7.26 -0.14 -6.52
C SER A 362 -7.10 0.72 -5.26
N ALA A 363 -6.71 0.13 -4.14
CA ALA A 363 -6.52 0.83 -2.87
C ALA A 363 -5.40 1.89 -2.89
N VAL A 364 -4.46 1.82 -3.83
CA VAL A 364 -3.33 2.78 -3.89
C VAL A 364 -3.46 3.80 -5.02
N VAL A 365 -4.54 3.75 -5.80
CA VAL A 365 -4.73 4.64 -6.94
C VAL A 365 -4.74 6.11 -6.53
N ALA A 366 -5.45 6.48 -5.46
CA ALA A 366 -5.47 7.85 -4.95
C ALA A 366 -4.07 8.35 -4.55
N ALA A 367 -3.27 7.50 -3.89
CA ALA A 367 -1.88 7.82 -3.52
C ALA A 367 -1.00 8.05 -4.75
N ILE A 368 -1.12 7.19 -5.76
CA ILE A 368 -0.39 7.34 -7.03
C ILE A 368 -0.80 8.62 -7.75
N MET A 369 -2.10 8.95 -7.76
CA MET A 369 -2.57 10.22 -8.34
C MET A 369 -1.96 11.43 -7.65
N LYS A 370 -1.92 11.47 -6.32
CA LYS A 370 -1.33 12.58 -5.56
C LYS A 370 0.20 12.63 -5.67
N SER A 371 0.88 11.51 -5.48
CA SER A 371 2.34 11.47 -5.27
C SER A 371 3.14 11.02 -6.50
N GLY A 372 2.51 10.35 -7.50
CA GLY A 372 3.14 9.65 -8.61
C GLY A 372 3.64 8.26 -8.22
N LEU A 373 4.18 7.55 -9.18
CA LEU A 373 4.86 6.29 -8.90
C LEU A 373 6.14 6.55 -8.12
N ARG A 374 6.37 5.76 -7.08
CA ARG A 374 7.51 5.88 -6.18
C ARG A 374 8.42 4.66 -6.24
N ILE A 375 9.69 4.86 -5.95
CA ILE A 375 10.65 3.78 -5.72
C ILE A 375 10.68 3.53 -4.22
N MET A 376 10.15 2.39 -3.80
CA MET A 376 10.11 2.05 -2.38
C MET A 376 11.52 1.74 -1.88
N PRO A 377 11.97 2.36 -0.77
CA PRO A 377 13.37 2.31 -0.32
C PRO A 377 13.90 0.90 -0.03
N HIS A 378 13.02 -0.02 0.28
CA HIS A 378 13.36 -1.39 0.70
C HIS A 378 12.80 -2.46 -0.24
N SER A 379 12.08 -2.07 -1.30
CA SER A 379 11.55 -3.00 -2.28
C SER A 379 12.53 -3.18 -3.43
N GLY A 380 12.90 -4.41 -3.70
CA GLY A 380 13.63 -4.77 -4.91
C GLY A 380 12.87 -5.88 -5.60
N GLY A 381 12.36 -5.61 -6.81
CA GLY A 381 11.85 -6.64 -7.69
C GLY A 381 12.98 -7.44 -8.35
N ARG A 382 12.66 -8.32 -9.30
CA ARG A 382 13.62 -9.18 -10.04
C ARG A 382 14.74 -8.41 -10.73
N VAL A 383 14.59 -7.10 -10.91
CA VAL A 383 15.53 -6.18 -11.59
C VAL A 383 15.89 -5.02 -10.64
N GLY A 384 15.95 -5.29 -9.34
CA GLY A 384 16.35 -4.30 -8.34
C GLY A 384 15.27 -3.27 -7.97
N ALA A 385 15.68 -2.16 -7.35
CA ALA A 385 14.79 -1.12 -6.82
C ALA A 385 14.53 -0.04 -7.87
N GLY A 386 13.47 -0.21 -8.66
CA GLY A 386 13.05 0.72 -9.71
C GLY A 386 11.53 0.78 -9.86
N ILE A 387 11.06 1.67 -10.73
CA ILE A 387 9.66 1.68 -11.19
C ILE A 387 9.53 0.70 -12.33
N TYR A 388 8.67 -0.30 -12.15
CA TYR A 388 8.41 -1.39 -13.09
C TYR A 388 7.28 -1.04 -14.04
N LEU A 389 7.55 -1.09 -15.33
CA LEU A 389 6.61 -0.83 -16.41
C LEU A 389 6.65 -1.99 -17.41
N ALA A 390 5.63 -2.14 -18.23
CA ALA A 390 5.56 -3.21 -19.23
C ALA A 390 5.06 -2.71 -20.58
N SER A 391 5.54 -3.33 -21.65
CA SER A 391 5.03 -3.15 -23.01
C SER A 391 3.72 -3.91 -23.26
N GLU A 392 3.42 -4.92 -22.45
CA GLU A 392 2.21 -5.72 -22.57
C GLU A 392 1.26 -5.50 -21.40
N ASN A 393 -0.03 -5.22 -21.71
CA ASN A 393 -1.10 -5.15 -20.72
C ASN A 393 -1.19 -6.45 -19.90
N ALA A 394 -0.98 -7.61 -20.54
CA ALA A 394 -0.97 -8.93 -19.91
C ALA A 394 -0.08 -8.99 -18.66
N LYS A 395 1.12 -8.40 -18.74
CA LYS A 395 2.07 -8.37 -17.61
C LYS A 395 1.53 -7.50 -16.48
N SER A 396 1.12 -6.28 -16.79
CA SER A 396 0.66 -5.30 -15.79
C SER A 396 -0.68 -5.69 -15.15
N SER A 397 -1.58 -6.35 -15.89
CA SER A 397 -2.90 -6.77 -15.36
C SER A 397 -2.81 -7.82 -14.25
N ASN A 398 -1.69 -8.51 -14.09
CA ASN A 398 -1.47 -9.46 -13.00
C ASN A 398 -1.31 -8.76 -11.63
N TYR A 399 -0.98 -7.48 -11.63
CA TYR A 399 -0.81 -6.67 -10.40
C TYR A 399 -2.05 -5.85 -10.06
N VAL A 400 -3.12 -5.95 -10.87
CA VAL A 400 -4.33 -5.18 -10.66
C VAL A 400 -5.22 -5.85 -9.61
N GLY A 401 -5.37 -5.17 -8.47
CA GLY A 401 -6.41 -5.49 -7.50
C GLY A 401 -7.73 -4.86 -7.92
N CYS A 402 -8.75 -5.68 -8.13
CA CYS A 402 -10.07 -5.24 -8.55
C CYS A 402 -11.00 -5.01 -7.36
N ALA A 403 -11.96 -4.08 -7.53
CA ALA A 403 -13.03 -3.84 -6.58
C ALA A 403 -14.34 -3.46 -7.29
N MET A 404 -15.43 -3.34 -6.55
CA MET A 404 -16.74 -2.99 -7.11
C MET A 404 -16.81 -1.48 -7.38
N MET A 405 -17.14 -1.10 -8.62
CA MET A 405 -17.43 0.27 -9.03
C MET A 405 -18.67 0.27 -9.90
N GLY A 406 -19.73 0.97 -9.49
CA GLY A 406 -20.97 1.04 -10.28
C GLY A 406 -21.63 -0.33 -10.56
N GLY A 407 -21.48 -1.32 -9.66
CA GLY A 407 -22.04 -2.67 -9.83
C GLY A 407 -21.19 -3.61 -10.71
N LYS A 408 -20.01 -3.19 -11.15
CA LYS A 408 -19.06 -3.97 -11.96
C LYS A 408 -17.77 -4.22 -11.20
N VAL A 409 -17.08 -5.32 -11.50
CA VAL A 409 -15.74 -5.58 -10.99
C VAL A 409 -14.73 -4.82 -11.85
N VAL A 410 -14.15 -3.78 -11.30
CA VAL A 410 -13.28 -2.85 -12.02
C VAL A 410 -11.88 -2.85 -11.41
N GLY A 411 -10.88 -2.77 -12.27
CA GLY A 411 -9.49 -2.52 -11.90
C GLY A 411 -8.95 -1.31 -12.64
N VAL A 412 -7.91 -0.69 -12.08
CA VAL A 412 -7.28 0.51 -12.62
C VAL A 412 -5.86 0.20 -13.08
N MET A 413 -5.50 0.73 -14.24
CA MET A 413 -4.15 0.71 -14.77
C MET A 413 -3.74 2.10 -15.24
N PHE A 414 -2.44 2.34 -15.27
CA PHE A 414 -1.88 3.58 -15.82
C PHE A 414 -1.14 3.32 -17.12
N LEU A 415 -1.16 4.31 -18.00
CA LEU A 415 -0.18 4.45 -19.06
C LEU A 415 0.78 5.57 -18.71
N VAL A 416 2.05 5.23 -18.71
CA VAL A 416 3.14 6.05 -18.18
C VAL A 416 4.13 6.33 -19.31
N GLU A 417 4.38 7.61 -19.60
CA GLU A 417 5.49 8.02 -20.44
C GLU A 417 6.77 7.89 -19.62
N ALA A 418 7.68 7.02 -20.08
CA ALA A 418 8.99 6.83 -19.51
C ALA A 418 10.09 7.32 -20.46
N ALA A 419 11.02 8.11 -19.95
CA ALA A 419 12.21 8.54 -20.70
C ALA A 419 13.27 7.42 -20.62
N MET A 420 13.19 6.43 -21.49
CA MET A 420 14.04 5.22 -21.44
C MET A 420 15.49 5.49 -21.82
N GLY A 421 15.73 6.42 -22.75
CA GLY A 421 17.07 6.77 -23.20
C GLY A 421 17.86 5.58 -23.72
N ARG A 422 19.11 5.44 -23.27
CA ARG A 422 19.95 4.29 -23.58
C ARG A 422 19.63 3.16 -22.60
N GLU A 423 19.09 2.07 -23.12
CA GLU A 423 18.62 0.91 -22.35
C GLU A 423 19.75 -0.10 -22.10
N HIS A 424 19.95 -0.51 -20.85
CA HIS A 424 20.76 -1.69 -20.51
C HIS A 424 19.89 -2.93 -20.52
N SER A 425 20.21 -3.90 -21.37
CA SER A 425 19.41 -5.13 -21.52
C SER A 425 19.96 -6.27 -20.67
N ILE A 426 19.06 -6.95 -19.96
CA ILE A 426 19.34 -8.19 -19.21
C ILE A 426 18.34 -9.28 -19.60
N THR A 427 18.71 -10.54 -19.39
CA THR A 427 17.84 -11.71 -19.61
C THR A 427 17.75 -12.61 -18.38
N THR A 428 18.48 -12.27 -17.32
CA THR A 428 18.50 -12.97 -16.02
C THR A 428 18.20 -12.00 -14.91
N ASP A 429 17.65 -12.51 -13.83
CA ASP A 429 17.33 -11.72 -12.65
C ASP A 429 18.58 -11.09 -12.04
N ASP A 430 18.53 -9.79 -11.79
CA ASP A 430 19.53 -9.07 -11.03
C ASP A 430 18.88 -8.10 -10.04
N TRP A 431 18.72 -8.56 -8.85
CA TRP A 431 18.08 -7.84 -7.75
C TRP A 431 18.97 -6.76 -7.11
N SER A 432 20.26 -6.77 -7.46
CA SER A 432 21.21 -5.83 -6.86
C SER A 432 21.18 -4.46 -7.51
N ILE A 433 20.47 -4.32 -8.64
CA ILE A 433 20.43 -3.08 -9.40
C ILE A 433 19.71 -1.98 -8.60
N GLN A 434 20.42 -0.90 -8.30
CA GLN A 434 19.91 0.31 -7.63
C GLN A 434 19.89 1.51 -8.60
N ALA A 435 20.58 1.39 -9.73
CA ALA A 435 20.65 2.37 -10.80
C ALA A 435 21.10 1.68 -12.10
N PRO A 436 20.80 2.24 -13.28
CA PRO A 436 21.36 1.73 -14.53
C PRO A 436 22.90 1.78 -14.48
N PRO A 437 23.59 0.85 -15.14
CA PRO A 437 25.04 0.93 -15.28
C PRO A 437 25.49 2.26 -15.92
N ALA A 438 26.73 2.64 -15.71
CA ALA A 438 27.29 3.88 -16.26
C ALA A 438 27.09 3.96 -17.78
N GLY A 439 26.57 5.09 -18.26
CA GLY A 439 26.28 5.32 -19.67
C GLY A 439 24.92 4.82 -20.15
N TYR A 440 24.07 4.31 -19.24
CA TYR A 440 22.69 3.93 -19.51
C TYR A 440 21.72 4.77 -18.68
N ASP A 441 20.49 4.92 -19.19
CA ASP A 441 19.43 5.71 -18.55
C ASP A 441 18.37 4.83 -17.88
N SER A 442 18.24 3.57 -18.34
CA SER A 442 17.23 2.60 -17.91
C SER A 442 17.73 1.17 -18.01
N VAL A 443 16.96 0.21 -17.49
CA VAL A 443 17.20 -1.22 -17.66
C VAL A 443 15.96 -1.86 -18.29
N VAL A 444 16.19 -2.78 -19.24
CA VAL A 444 15.14 -3.60 -19.84
C VAL A 444 15.46 -5.07 -19.60
N ALA A 445 14.63 -5.71 -18.82
CA ALA A 445 14.63 -7.16 -18.67
C ALA A 445 13.88 -7.76 -19.88
N GLN A 446 14.63 -8.23 -20.86
CA GLN A 446 14.08 -8.67 -22.14
C GLN A 446 13.33 -9.99 -22.00
N GLY A 447 12.05 -9.99 -22.36
CA GLY A 447 11.16 -11.14 -22.34
C GLY A 447 11.40 -12.13 -23.47
N ARG A 448 10.81 -13.32 -23.31
CA ARG A 448 10.73 -14.32 -24.39
C ARG A 448 9.70 -13.94 -25.45
N GLN A 449 8.81 -12.98 -25.15
CA GLN A 449 7.90 -12.34 -26.10
C GLN A 449 7.90 -10.84 -25.91
N GLU A 450 7.50 -10.12 -26.98
CA GLU A 450 7.40 -8.67 -27.02
C GLU A 450 6.36 -8.27 -28.10
N PRO A 451 5.65 -7.15 -27.98
CA PRO A 451 4.83 -6.63 -29.07
C PRO A 451 5.63 -6.48 -30.37
N ASP A 452 5.00 -6.80 -31.51
CA ASP A 452 5.67 -6.71 -32.82
C ASP A 452 6.07 -5.25 -33.13
N PRO A 453 7.36 -4.91 -33.13
CA PRO A 453 7.81 -3.52 -33.29
C PRO A 453 7.49 -2.92 -34.67
N ARG A 454 7.14 -3.75 -35.66
CA ARG A 454 6.70 -3.26 -36.99
C ARG A 454 5.31 -2.64 -36.97
N GLN A 455 4.58 -2.82 -35.86
CA GLN A 455 3.24 -2.26 -35.64
C GLN A 455 3.26 -1.12 -34.61
N ASP A 456 4.46 -0.74 -34.14
CA ASP A 456 4.58 0.40 -33.22
C ASP A 456 3.97 1.65 -33.86
N THR A 457 3.33 2.45 -33.04
CA THR A 457 2.83 3.77 -33.43
C THR A 457 3.47 4.86 -32.59
N THR A 458 3.31 6.09 -33.02
CA THR A 458 3.81 7.26 -32.31
C THR A 458 2.63 8.06 -31.76
N TRP A 459 2.74 8.44 -30.50
CA TRP A 459 1.86 9.40 -29.85
C TRP A 459 2.66 10.62 -29.43
N THR A 460 2.16 11.81 -29.78
CA THR A 460 2.81 13.07 -29.43
C THR A 460 1.92 13.81 -28.45
N PRO A 461 2.35 14.02 -27.19
CA PRO A 461 1.60 14.82 -26.22
C PRO A 461 1.34 16.24 -26.73
N SER A 462 0.21 16.82 -26.37
CA SER A 462 -0.24 18.16 -26.84
C SER A 462 0.61 19.33 -26.31
N GLU A 463 1.48 19.11 -25.33
CA GLU A 463 2.26 20.17 -24.72
C GLU A 463 3.36 20.68 -25.66
N LYS A 464 3.56 22.00 -25.66
CA LYS A 464 4.59 22.63 -26.49
C LYS A 464 6.01 22.06 -26.20
N GLY A 465 6.63 21.49 -27.23
CA GLY A 465 7.97 20.92 -27.13
C GLY A 465 7.99 19.50 -26.57
N ALA A 466 6.85 18.83 -26.48
CA ALA A 466 6.79 17.40 -26.17
C ALA A 466 7.55 16.60 -27.24
N LYS A 467 8.17 15.50 -26.82
CA LYS A 467 8.80 14.54 -27.72
C LYS A 467 7.80 13.47 -28.14
N ASP A 468 8.04 12.89 -29.27
CA ASP A 468 7.32 11.71 -29.73
C ASP A 468 7.54 10.53 -28.79
N VAL A 469 6.47 9.81 -28.51
CA VAL A 469 6.42 8.68 -27.59
C VAL A 469 6.04 7.43 -28.38
N THR A 470 6.87 6.42 -28.34
CA THR A 470 6.58 5.12 -28.97
C THR A 470 5.52 4.37 -28.17
N VAL A 471 4.51 3.88 -28.86
CA VAL A 471 3.46 3.02 -28.30
C VAL A 471 3.48 1.66 -28.99
N GLN A 472 3.78 0.62 -28.24
CA GLN A 472 3.99 -0.73 -28.76
C GLN A 472 2.67 -1.49 -28.91
N ILE A 473 1.82 -1.03 -29.84
CA ILE A 473 0.46 -1.57 -30.06
C ILE A 473 0.42 -2.92 -30.77
N GLY A 474 1.56 -3.46 -31.19
CA GLY A 474 1.63 -4.70 -31.93
C GLY A 474 1.20 -5.92 -31.10
N LYS A 475 0.70 -6.98 -31.78
CA LYS A 475 0.45 -8.25 -31.10
C LYS A 475 1.76 -8.89 -30.66
N PRO A 476 1.85 -9.46 -29.45
CA PRO A 476 3.06 -10.09 -28.95
C PRO A 476 3.56 -11.23 -29.85
N LYS A 477 4.88 -11.29 -30.04
CA LYS A 477 5.59 -12.31 -30.79
C LYS A 477 6.80 -12.83 -30.02
N PRO A 478 7.19 -14.09 -30.23
CA PRO A 478 8.43 -14.61 -29.66
C PRO A 478 9.64 -13.77 -30.07
N THR A 479 10.50 -13.48 -29.10
CA THR A 479 11.80 -12.81 -29.31
C THR A 479 12.90 -13.81 -29.59
N SER A 480 14.12 -13.31 -29.89
CA SER A 480 15.32 -14.14 -29.95
C SER A 480 15.79 -14.65 -28.57
N ASN A 481 15.30 -14.05 -27.48
CA ASN A 481 15.74 -14.33 -26.11
C ASN A 481 15.04 -15.56 -25.50
N LYS A 482 15.09 -16.71 -26.17
CA LYS A 482 14.38 -17.93 -25.78
C LYS A 482 14.75 -18.46 -24.38
N SER A 483 15.95 -18.17 -23.91
CA SER A 483 16.47 -18.57 -22.59
C SER A 483 16.28 -17.51 -21.50
N SER A 484 15.59 -16.41 -21.79
CA SER A 484 15.32 -15.39 -20.78
C SER A 484 14.49 -15.93 -19.63
N ASN A 485 14.80 -15.49 -18.41
CA ASN A 485 14.00 -15.76 -17.22
C ASN A 485 12.65 -15.02 -17.27
N PHE A 486 12.54 -13.99 -18.09
CA PHE A 486 11.34 -13.16 -18.21
C PHE A 486 10.44 -13.67 -19.33
N HIS A 487 9.15 -13.85 -19.06
CA HIS A 487 8.18 -14.19 -20.10
C HIS A 487 7.87 -12.96 -20.96
N ASN A 488 7.41 -11.89 -20.32
CA ASN A 488 7.18 -10.57 -20.91
C ASN A 488 8.33 -9.65 -20.53
N SER A 489 8.64 -8.67 -21.36
CA SER A 489 9.65 -7.66 -21.03
C SER A 489 9.20 -6.75 -19.89
N GLU A 490 10.16 -6.37 -19.06
CA GLU A 490 9.97 -5.40 -17.98
C GLU A 490 10.91 -4.22 -18.23
N TYR A 491 10.36 -3.02 -18.16
CA TYR A 491 11.03 -1.75 -18.39
C TYR A 491 11.19 -1.01 -17.08
N LEU A 492 12.40 -0.69 -16.69
CA LEU A 492 12.68 -0.09 -15.40
C LEU A 492 13.38 1.25 -15.51
N ILE A 493 12.88 2.20 -14.76
CA ILE A 493 13.52 3.47 -14.49
C ILE A 493 13.86 3.58 -13.01
N TYR A 494 14.97 4.23 -12.69
CA TYR A 494 15.52 4.30 -11.33
C TYR A 494 15.50 5.72 -10.75
N LYS A 495 14.76 6.61 -11.38
CA LYS A 495 14.49 7.97 -10.87
C LYS A 495 12.99 8.24 -11.01
N GLU A 496 12.34 8.54 -9.92
CA GLU A 496 10.91 8.88 -9.93
C GLU A 496 10.57 10.05 -10.84
N SER A 497 11.51 10.97 -11.07
CA SER A 497 11.34 12.09 -11.99
C SER A 497 11.42 11.70 -13.48
N GLN A 498 11.80 10.46 -13.81
CA GLN A 498 12.05 9.99 -15.19
C GLN A 498 10.78 9.46 -15.87
N HIS A 499 9.63 9.60 -15.23
CA HIS A 499 8.33 9.26 -15.80
C HIS A 499 7.31 10.39 -15.64
N ARG A 500 6.23 10.28 -16.43
CA ARG A 500 5.02 11.08 -16.31
C ARG A 500 3.80 10.18 -16.54
N ILE A 501 2.84 10.19 -15.61
CA ILE A 501 1.58 9.48 -15.81
C ILE A 501 0.77 10.25 -16.85
N ARG A 502 0.38 9.58 -17.94
CA ARG A 502 -0.34 10.19 -19.05
C ARG A 502 -1.81 9.84 -19.08
N PHE A 503 -2.14 8.57 -18.75
CA PHE A 503 -3.52 8.13 -18.73
C PHE A 503 -3.80 7.24 -17.52
N LEU A 504 -5.01 7.36 -17.01
CA LEU A 504 -5.64 6.43 -16.09
C LEU A 504 -6.74 5.70 -16.87
N ILE A 505 -6.77 4.39 -16.75
CA ILE A 505 -7.69 3.54 -17.49
C ILE A 505 -8.42 2.61 -16.53
N THR A 506 -9.75 2.53 -16.64
CA THR A 506 -10.54 1.53 -15.92
C THR A 506 -10.92 0.39 -16.87
N PHE A 507 -10.76 -0.83 -16.36
CA PHE A 507 -11.14 -2.05 -17.05
C PHE A 507 -12.17 -2.81 -16.22
N GLU A 508 -13.22 -3.31 -16.88
CA GLU A 508 -14.10 -4.32 -16.28
C GLU A 508 -13.48 -5.69 -16.48
N PHE A 509 -13.37 -6.42 -15.38
CA PHE A 509 -12.89 -7.79 -15.35
C PHE A 509 -14.09 -8.71 -15.37
N GLU A 510 -14.19 -9.60 -16.37
CA GLU A 510 -15.25 -10.60 -16.42
C GLU A 510 -15.20 -11.45 -15.14
N ASN A 511 -16.33 -11.55 -14.44
CA ASN A 511 -16.45 -12.39 -13.24
C ASN A 511 -16.06 -13.82 -13.60
N GLN A 512 -14.85 -14.22 -13.23
CA GLN A 512 -14.55 -15.64 -13.09
C GLN A 512 -15.22 -16.08 -11.78
N SER A 513 -16.36 -16.78 -11.89
CA SER A 513 -16.96 -17.55 -10.81
C SER A 513 -15.93 -18.58 -10.34
N GLY A 514 -15.09 -18.20 -9.36
CA GLY A 514 -14.02 -19.08 -8.88
C GLY A 514 -12.97 -18.49 -7.96
N TRP A 515 -13.07 -17.23 -7.55
CA TRP A 515 -12.20 -16.70 -6.50
C TRP A 515 -12.90 -16.85 -5.13
N HIS A 516 -12.68 -17.99 -4.49
CA HIS A 516 -12.99 -18.26 -3.08
C HIS A 516 -11.70 -18.34 -2.26
#